data_fcc913974efb2b58e81c13dad7387f08
#
_entry.id   fcc913974efb2b58e81c13dad7387f08
#
_cell.length_a   1.000
_cell.length_b   1.000
_cell.length_c   1.000
_cell.angle_alpha   90.00
_cell.angle_beta   90.00
_cell.angle_gamma   90.00
#
_symmetry.space_group_name_H-M   'P 1'
#
loop_
_entity.id
_entity.type
_entity.pdbx_description
1 polymer ?
#
loop_
_entity_poly.entity_id
_entity_poly.type
_entity_poly.pdbx_seq_one_letter_code
_entity_poly.pdbx_strand_id
1 'polypeptide(L)'
;VLRNIDDDDADIEMHHGPILTLFDICAIVTEYFLKKGWKTNTFRVAKQVLQDHHDNMIQVVMLSATIHQEVHAHNIFINYHQAWGDMNKFINKYRDAISDDYKYKINRYLDKCLLHDTNDNDVLTLSKNLFKNDVKE
;
A
#
# COMPACT_ATOMS: atom_id res chain seq x y z
N VAL A 1 15.60 -3.33 21.07
CA VAL A 1 15.54 -4.45 20.15
C VAL A 1 16.47 -4.25 18.95
N LEU A 2 16.23 -3.18 18.21
CA LEU A 2 17.02 -2.95 17.00
C LEU A 2 18.48 -2.71 17.31
N ARG A 3 18.76 -2.23 18.49
CA ARG A 3 20.13 -1.94 18.91
C ARG A 3 20.98 -3.19 19.06
N ASN A 4 20.35 -4.34 19.09
CA ASN A 4 21.10 -5.59 19.16
C ASN A 4 21.48 -6.12 17.79
N ILE A 5 21.04 -5.45 16.75
CA ILE A 5 21.37 -5.81 15.39
C ILE A 5 22.76 -5.25 15.10
N ASP A 6 23.57 -6.05 14.44
CA ASP A 6 24.89 -5.64 14.08
C ASP A 6 24.86 -4.31 13.31
N ASP A 7 25.79 -3.43 13.58
CA ASP A 7 25.81 -2.12 12.95
C ASP A 7 25.77 -2.19 11.44
N ASP A 8 26.40 -3.18 10.85
CA ASP A 8 26.41 -3.33 9.40
C ASP A 8 25.04 -3.68 8.85
N ASP A 9 24.21 -4.29 9.68
CA ASP A 9 22.87 -4.73 9.29
C ASP A 9 21.79 -3.92 9.98
N ALA A 10 22.17 -2.91 10.72
CA ALA A 10 21.22 -2.21 11.60
C ALA A 10 20.35 -1.21 10.87
N ASP A 11 20.66 -0.90 9.64
CA ASP A 11 19.86 0.09 8.91
C ASP A 11 18.49 -0.48 8.62
N ILE A 12 17.51 0.08 9.30
CA ILE A 12 16.12 -0.32 9.10
C ILE A 12 15.48 0.71 8.21
N GLU A 13 14.87 0.27 7.15
CA GLU A 13 14.26 1.13 6.15
C GLU A 13 12.76 0.95 6.13
N MET A 14 12.04 2.06 6.00
CA MET A 14 10.61 2.01 5.80
C MET A 14 10.34 1.75 4.32
N HIS A 15 9.62 0.68 4.04
CA HIS A 15 9.25 0.31 2.70
C HIS A 15 7.75 0.50 2.55
N HIS A 16 7.33 1.34 1.60
CA HIS A 16 5.91 1.50 1.30
C HIS A 16 5.47 0.35 0.42
N GLY A 17 4.49 -0.37 0.89
CA GLY A 17 4.06 -1.58 0.23
C GLY A 17 3.68 -2.60 1.28
N PRO A 18 3.46 -3.82 0.85
CA PRO A 18 3.88 -4.44 -0.42
C PRO A 18 2.99 -4.16 -1.63
N ILE A 19 1.84 -3.54 -1.45
CA ILE A 19 0.92 -3.35 -2.58
C ILE A 19 1.27 -2.12 -3.41
N LEU A 20 1.27 -0.96 -2.77
CA LEU A 20 1.48 0.31 -3.48
C LEU A 20 2.77 0.96 -3.00
N THR A 21 3.52 1.51 -3.94
CA THR A 21 4.71 2.30 -3.60
C THR A 21 4.29 3.68 -3.12
N LEU A 22 5.23 4.42 -2.53
CA LEU A 22 4.95 5.80 -2.15
C LEU A 22 4.57 6.63 -3.38
N PHE A 23 5.21 6.37 -4.50
CA PHE A 23 4.89 7.06 -5.75
C PHE A 23 3.43 6.79 -6.15
N ASP A 24 3.00 5.53 -6.07
CA ASP A 24 1.62 5.17 -6.38
C ASP A 24 0.64 5.91 -5.49
N ILE A 25 0.94 5.98 -4.21
CA ILE A 25 0.09 6.64 -3.23
C ILE A 25 -0.04 8.12 -3.56
N CYS A 26 1.08 8.77 -3.85
CA CYS A 26 1.07 10.18 -4.19
C CYS A 26 0.29 10.44 -5.48
N ALA A 27 0.39 9.54 -6.45
CA ALA A 27 -0.34 9.68 -7.70
C ALA A 27 -1.85 9.58 -7.47
N ILE A 28 -2.27 8.64 -6.63
CA ILE A 28 -3.69 8.47 -6.32
C ILE A 28 -4.22 9.69 -5.56
N VAL A 29 -3.47 10.18 -4.58
CA VAL A 29 -3.89 11.35 -3.81
C VAL A 29 -3.98 12.57 -4.72
N THR A 30 -3.04 12.73 -5.65
CA THR A 30 -3.08 13.81 -6.62
C THR A 30 -4.35 13.74 -7.47
N GLU A 31 -4.66 12.57 -7.96
CA GLU A 31 -5.87 12.37 -8.76
C GLU A 31 -7.13 12.68 -7.95
N TYR A 32 -7.12 12.31 -6.68
CA TYR A 32 -8.23 12.61 -5.78
C TYR A 32 -8.46 14.12 -5.68
N PHE A 33 -7.38 14.89 -5.50
CA PHE A 33 -7.48 16.35 -5.44
C PHE A 33 -8.04 16.91 -6.75
N LEU A 34 -7.53 16.40 -7.88
CA LEU A 34 -7.98 16.86 -9.18
C LEU A 34 -9.46 16.60 -9.40
N LYS A 35 -9.93 15.43 -9.00
CA LYS A 35 -11.34 15.10 -9.15
C LYS A 35 -12.25 15.91 -8.24
N LYS A 36 -11.71 16.38 -7.11
CA LYS A 36 -12.46 17.26 -6.20
C LYS A 36 -12.43 18.72 -6.66
N GLY A 37 -11.61 19.02 -7.66
CA GLY A 37 -11.44 20.41 -8.09
C GLY A 37 -10.59 21.23 -7.14
N TRP A 38 -9.79 20.58 -6.30
CA TRP A 38 -8.96 21.27 -5.34
C TRP A 38 -7.62 21.62 -5.94
N LYS A 39 -7.00 22.69 -5.41
CA LYS A 39 -5.65 23.03 -5.81
C LYS A 39 -4.70 21.91 -5.45
N THR A 40 -3.80 21.61 -6.37
CA THR A 40 -2.86 20.50 -6.22
C THR A 40 -1.44 21.02 -6.39
N ASN A 41 -0.59 20.71 -5.43
CA ASN A 41 0.84 20.93 -5.55
C ASN A 41 1.53 19.93 -4.64
N THR A 42 2.85 19.81 -4.82
CA THR A 42 3.63 18.80 -4.09
C THR A 42 3.45 18.91 -2.58
N PHE A 43 3.45 20.14 -2.06
CA PHE A 43 3.32 20.34 -0.62
C PHE A 43 1.98 19.85 -0.10
N ARG A 44 0.90 20.14 -0.80
CA ARG A 44 -0.43 19.75 -0.35
C ARG A 44 -0.60 18.22 -0.42
N VAL A 45 -0.07 17.62 -1.46
CA VAL A 45 -0.13 16.16 -1.58
C VAL A 45 0.69 15.51 -0.47
N ALA A 46 1.90 16.00 -0.24
CA ALA A 46 2.75 15.45 0.82
C ALA A 46 2.09 15.57 2.19
N LYS A 47 1.45 16.71 2.45
CA LYS A 47 0.77 16.92 3.71
C LYS A 47 -0.39 15.94 3.90
N GLN A 48 -1.14 15.70 2.83
CA GLN A 48 -2.25 14.74 2.89
C GLN A 48 -1.73 13.32 3.10
N VAL A 49 -0.66 12.95 2.39
CA VAL A 49 -0.09 11.62 2.56
C VAL A 49 0.41 11.42 3.99
N LEU A 50 1.02 12.45 4.58
CA LEU A 50 1.46 12.38 5.96
C LEU A 50 0.26 12.17 6.90
N GLN A 51 -0.82 12.88 6.67
CA GLN A 51 -2.03 12.70 7.47
C GLN A 51 -2.57 11.27 7.33
N ASP A 52 -2.55 10.75 6.12
CA ASP A 52 -3.03 9.39 5.87
C ASP A 52 -2.16 8.34 6.56
N HIS A 53 -0.86 8.61 6.73
CA HIS A 53 -0.01 7.74 7.57
C HIS A 53 -0.49 7.77 9.02
N HIS A 54 -0.76 8.95 9.55
CA HIS A 54 -1.25 9.07 10.92
C HIS A 54 -2.58 8.37 11.10
N ASP A 55 -3.39 8.35 10.08
CA ASP A 55 -4.71 7.72 10.13
C ASP A 55 -4.66 6.22 9.85
N ASN A 56 -3.46 5.66 9.78
CA ASN A 56 -3.23 4.23 9.62
C ASN A 56 -3.81 3.66 8.32
N MET A 57 -3.77 4.42 7.26
CA MET A 57 -4.29 3.93 5.99
C MET A 57 -3.22 3.76 4.91
N ILE A 58 -1.95 4.03 5.24
CA ILE A 58 -0.85 3.82 4.30
C ILE A 58 -0.09 2.58 4.73
N GLN A 59 0.07 1.66 3.81
CA GLN A 59 0.72 0.39 4.10
C GLN A 59 2.23 0.53 4.09
N VAL A 60 2.87 0.12 5.19
CA VAL A 60 4.32 0.18 5.32
C VAL A 60 4.83 -1.07 6.03
N VAL A 61 6.07 -1.41 5.73
CA VAL A 61 6.77 -2.49 6.41
C VAL A 61 8.21 -2.02 6.67
N MET A 62 8.75 -2.41 7.83
CA MET A 62 10.11 -2.04 8.21
C MET A 62 11.04 -3.21 7.86
N LEU A 63 12.02 -2.93 7.03
CA LEU A 63 12.93 -3.97 6.54
C LEU A 63 14.37 -3.54 6.77
N SER A 64 15.24 -4.54 6.98
CA SER A 64 16.68 -4.24 6.91
C SER A 64 17.05 -3.98 5.45
N ALA A 65 18.19 -3.34 5.24
CA ALA A 65 18.63 -3.04 3.88
C ALA A 65 18.76 -4.31 3.04
N THR A 66 19.27 -5.38 3.62
CA THR A 66 19.42 -6.64 2.90
C THR A 66 18.08 -7.21 2.46
N ILE A 67 17.13 -7.27 3.38
CA ILE A 67 15.80 -7.79 3.06
C ILE A 67 15.11 -6.89 2.04
N HIS A 68 15.30 -5.58 2.16
CA HIS A 68 14.72 -4.63 1.22
C HIS A 68 15.20 -4.90 -0.21
N GLN A 69 16.50 -5.18 -0.35
CA GLN A 69 17.07 -5.51 -1.65
C GLN A 69 16.47 -6.80 -2.20
N GLU A 70 16.28 -7.81 -1.34
CA GLU A 70 15.70 -9.07 -1.77
C GLU A 70 14.23 -8.90 -2.21
N VAL A 71 13.51 -8.02 -1.57
CA VAL A 71 12.14 -7.72 -1.97
C VAL A 71 12.12 -7.06 -3.36
N HIS A 72 12.99 -6.08 -3.58
CA HIS A 72 13.08 -5.42 -4.89
C HIS A 72 13.53 -6.38 -5.99
N ALA A 73 14.34 -7.36 -5.64
CA ALA A 73 14.79 -8.38 -6.59
C ALA A 73 13.76 -9.49 -6.79
N HIS A 74 12.61 -9.39 -6.14
CA HIS A 74 11.52 -10.37 -6.21
C HIS A 74 11.89 -11.73 -5.66
N ASN A 75 12.89 -11.79 -4.77
CA ASN A 75 13.28 -13.04 -4.12
C ASN A 75 12.49 -13.32 -2.85
N ILE A 76 11.87 -12.30 -2.29
CA ILE A 76 11.06 -12.44 -1.07
C ILE A 76 9.71 -11.79 -1.32
N PHE A 77 8.66 -12.52 -0.97
CA PHE A 77 7.30 -12.01 -1.06
C PHE A 77 6.84 -11.56 0.33
N ILE A 78 6.37 -10.32 0.44
CA ILE A 78 5.83 -9.81 1.71
C ILE A 78 4.33 -9.99 1.69
N ASN A 79 3.85 -10.79 2.65
CA ASN A 79 2.42 -11.07 2.77
C ASN A 79 1.70 -9.84 3.35
N TYR A 80 0.42 -9.74 3.03
CA TYR A 80 -0.41 -8.61 3.50
C TYR A 80 -0.31 -8.41 5.01
N HIS A 81 -0.29 -9.50 5.78
CA HIS A 81 -0.29 -9.40 7.25
C HIS A 81 1.06 -9.02 7.84
N GLN A 82 2.08 -8.91 7.02
CA GLN A 82 3.41 -8.51 7.50
C GLN A 82 3.59 -7.00 7.46
N ALA A 83 2.63 -6.29 6.89
CA ALA A 83 2.70 -4.84 6.77
C ALA A 83 1.74 -4.17 7.74
N TRP A 84 2.05 -2.95 8.11
CA TRP A 84 1.16 -2.10 8.90
C TRP A 84 0.32 -1.25 7.95
N GLY A 85 -0.82 -0.78 8.46
CA GLY A 85 -1.69 0.07 7.67
C GLY A 85 -2.90 -0.69 7.18
N ASP A 86 -4.00 0.03 7.06
CA ASP A 86 -5.28 -0.58 6.69
C ASP A 86 -5.65 -0.15 5.27
N MET A 87 -5.41 -1.02 4.32
CA MET A 87 -5.71 -0.74 2.91
C MET A 87 -7.20 -0.56 2.66
N ASN A 88 -8.05 -1.14 3.50
CA ASN A 88 -9.49 -0.90 3.33
C ASN A 88 -9.84 0.56 3.55
N LYS A 89 -9.20 1.20 4.53
CA LYS A 89 -9.41 2.63 4.76
C LYS A 89 -8.94 3.44 3.57
N PHE A 90 -7.79 3.09 3.03
CA PHE A 90 -7.23 3.80 1.88
C PHE A 90 -8.14 3.65 0.66
N ILE A 91 -8.55 2.43 0.37
CA ILE A 91 -9.41 2.16 -0.78
C ILE A 91 -10.75 2.87 -0.63
N ASN A 92 -11.32 2.85 0.56
CA ASN A 92 -12.62 3.52 0.77
C ASN A 92 -12.52 5.02 0.57
N LYS A 93 -11.43 5.63 1.04
CA LYS A 93 -11.26 7.08 0.90
C LYS A 93 -11.00 7.49 -0.54
N TYR A 94 -10.15 6.75 -1.24
CA TYR A 94 -9.67 7.14 -2.55
C TYR A 94 -10.27 6.35 -3.70
N ARG A 95 -11.36 5.66 -3.44
CA ARG A 95 -11.97 4.75 -4.42
C ARG A 95 -12.10 5.35 -5.81
N ASP A 96 -12.61 6.56 -5.89
CA ASP A 96 -12.89 7.17 -7.19
C ASP A 96 -11.63 7.68 -7.88
N ALA A 97 -10.52 7.73 -7.15
CA ALA A 97 -9.25 8.17 -7.70
C ALA A 97 -8.33 7.01 -8.05
N ILE A 98 -8.74 5.77 -7.77
CA ILE A 98 -7.95 4.59 -8.09
C ILE A 98 -8.30 4.15 -9.50
N SER A 99 -7.33 4.30 -10.40
CA SER A 99 -7.53 3.93 -11.80
C SER A 99 -7.61 2.41 -11.97
N ASP A 100 -8.07 1.97 -13.13
CA ASP A 100 -8.13 0.54 -13.44
C ASP A 100 -6.74 -0.09 -13.39
N ASP A 101 -5.70 0.65 -13.80
CA ASP A 101 -4.34 0.13 -13.73
C ASP A 101 -3.93 -0.14 -12.30
N TYR A 102 -4.27 0.75 -11.38
CA TYR A 102 -3.97 0.53 -9.97
C TYR A 102 -4.82 -0.57 -9.38
N LYS A 103 -6.08 -0.67 -9.78
CA LYS A 103 -6.92 -1.79 -9.32
C LYS A 103 -6.33 -3.11 -9.75
N TYR A 104 -5.83 -3.18 -10.99
CA TYR A 104 -5.20 -4.38 -11.48
C TYR A 104 -3.94 -4.72 -10.67
N LYS A 105 -3.13 -3.72 -10.38
CA LYS A 105 -1.92 -3.91 -9.59
C LYS A 105 -2.25 -4.45 -8.20
N ILE A 106 -3.23 -3.85 -7.55
CA ILE A 106 -3.66 -4.28 -6.22
C ILE A 106 -4.18 -5.71 -6.28
N ASN A 107 -5.04 -5.99 -7.25
CA ASN A 107 -5.64 -7.31 -7.35
C ASN A 107 -4.61 -8.40 -7.61
N ARG A 108 -3.60 -8.13 -8.43
CA ARG A 108 -2.54 -9.10 -8.67
C ARG A 108 -1.81 -9.46 -7.39
N TYR A 109 -1.56 -8.46 -6.56
CA TYR A 109 -0.93 -8.72 -5.27
C TYR A 109 -1.82 -9.58 -4.39
N LEU A 110 -3.11 -9.27 -4.34
CA LEU A 110 -4.05 -10.03 -3.51
C LEU A 110 -4.16 -11.47 -3.98
N ASP A 111 -4.14 -11.68 -5.29
CA ASP A 111 -4.13 -13.05 -5.83
C ASP A 111 -2.91 -13.82 -5.37
N LYS A 112 -1.74 -13.18 -5.31
CA LYS A 112 -0.54 -13.83 -4.81
C LYS A 112 -0.68 -14.22 -3.34
N CYS A 113 -1.31 -13.37 -2.55
CA CYS A 113 -1.57 -13.71 -1.15
C CYS A 113 -2.46 -14.96 -1.05
N LEU A 114 -3.48 -15.03 -1.89
CA LEU A 114 -4.41 -16.14 -1.86
C LEU A 114 -3.80 -17.43 -2.37
N LEU A 115 -2.71 -17.37 -3.13
CA LEU A 115 -1.96 -18.57 -3.48
C LEU A 115 -1.32 -19.21 -2.26
N HIS A 116 -1.00 -18.40 -1.25
CA HIS A 116 -0.39 -18.90 -0.02
C HIS A 116 -1.45 -19.30 1.00
N ASP A 117 -2.59 -18.62 1.01
CA ASP A 117 -3.68 -18.92 1.95
C ASP A 117 -5.00 -18.54 1.29
N THR A 118 -5.65 -19.55 0.70
CA THR A 118 -6.89 -19.33 -0.05
C THR A 118 -8.06 -18.92 0.85
N ASN A 119 -7.92 -19.06 2.15
CA ASN A 119 -8.98 -18.72 3.11
C ASN A 119 -8.70 -17.46 3.90
N ASP A 120 -7.73 -16.65 3.45
CA ASP A 120 -7.41 -15.41 4.12
C ASP A 120 -8.57 -14.42 3.99
N ASN A 121 -9.35 -14.31 5.05
CA ASN A 121 -10.56 -13.49 5.04
C ASN A 121 -10.27 -12.01 4.85
N ASP A 122 -9.14 -11.53 5.38
CA ASP A 122 -8.80 -10.12 5.23
C ASP A 122 -8.49 -9.80 3.77
N VAL A 123 -7.77 -10.67 3.10
CA VAL A 123 -7.43 -10.50 1.69
C VAL A 123 -8.70 -10.63 0.83
N LEU A 124 -9.55 -11.58 1.14
CA LEU A 124 -10.80 -11.75 0.41
C LEU A 124 -11.72 -10.53 0.56
N THR A 125 -11.78 -9.99 1.77
CA THR A 125 -12.58 -8.80 2.04
C THR A 125 -12.03 -7.60 1.27
N LEU A 126 -10.71 -7.46 1.27
CA LEU A 126 -10.07 -6.36 0.57
C LEU A 126 -10.33 -6.45 -0.94
N SER A 127 -10.21 -7.64 -1.50
CA SER A 127 -10.48 -7.84 -2.92
C SER A 127 -11.92 -7.49 -3.27
N LYS A 128 -12.86 -7.93 -2.45
CA LYS A 128 -14.26 -7.63 -2.66
C LYS A 128 -14.50 -6.12 -2.58
N ASN A 129 -13.91 -5.46 -1.60
CA ASN A 129 -14.05 -4.03 -1.41
C ASN A 129 -13.46 -3.25 -2.59
N LEU A 130 -12.36 -3.73 -3.15
CA LEU A 130 -11.70 -3.06 -4.26
C LEU A 130 -12.62 -2.89 -5.46
N PHE A 131 -13.45 -3.89 -5.73
CA PHE A 131 -14.33 -3.88 -6.90
C PHE A 131 -15.79 -3.58 -6.56
N LYS A 132 -16.03 -3.06 -5.38
CA LYS A 132 -17.38 -2.88 -4.87
C LYS A 132 -18.27 -2.05 -5.78
N ASN A 133 -17.73 -0.98 -6.33
CA ASN A 133 -18.49 -0.06 -7.16
C ASN A 133 -18.42 -0.40 -8.64
N ASP A 134 -17.68 -1.44 -8.99
CA ASP A 134 -17.56 -1.86 -10.38
C ASP A 134 -18.63 -2.84 -10.80
N VAL A 135 -19.34 -3.40 -9.82
CA VAL A 135 -20.41 -4.35 -10.09
C VAL A 135 -21.71 -3.58 -10.24
N LYS A 136 -22.32 -3.67 -11.41
CA LYS A 136 -23.59 -3.00 -11.70
C LYS A 136 -24.67 -4.02 -11.88
N GLU A 137 -25.85 -3.66 -11.43
CA GLU A 137 -26.99 -4.52 -11.61
C GLU A 137 -27.64 -4.33 -12.93
#